data_c7d1e15d5802492b55cc5211113904ac
#
_entry.id   c7d1e15d5802492b55cc5211113904ac
#
_cell.length_a   1.000
_cell.length_b   1.000
_cell.length_c   1.000
_cell.angle_alpha   90.00
_cell.angle_beta   90.00
_cell.angle_gamma   90.00
#
_symmetry.space_group_name_H-M   'P 1'
#
loop_
_entity.id
_entity.type
_entity.pdbx_description
1 polymer ?
#
loop_
_entity_poly.entity_id
_entity_poly.type
_entity_poly.pdbx_seq_one_letter_code
_entity_poly.pdbx_strand_id
1 'polypeptide(L)'
;MKIRILILLLNLLPFIAFSQKTIVPGSPEIKTAYLKPEKSLYTVYYVKDTSWAKQGTMAYDISFSDNKINLFYKYTEKNNEWTTVRTSVADAKTLKSISYKSEGTKSKLDLDFGETIKGSYYSKKDKKNKQLNLSPKGQFIDFNLAEHMFTTLPLDVGYKAVIPEFYYDNNSDTLITNYIIKEVKSYSYWSPRTGKHDTWLATVLEQSTGAIYNYVIDKKDRRLWQREMSMGKGMWEICVNEEIDYQPIKNKFNKEQAAQQITKGNSVIIGTAFARSNSGKKLGGLVNTAKKQFAPKGTEITLFPSSAYYEEWTSVNKKIKKQGKMPEVPLDSKFGACVKKAKVYDDEGHFEFADLMPGTYVVMASFDFTNSYNYSYVSGYTNYYNYWGYTGSSTNYGSARQSYRDKANIEKEVTIDKDGEKKEVSLKDN
;
A
#
# COMPACT_ATOMS: atom_id res chain seq x y z
N MET A 1 -32.91 40.89 -41.38
CA MET A 1 -31.96 40.01 -42.10
C MET A 1 -30.57 39.98 -41.51
N LYS A 2 -30.37 40.35 -40.21
CA LYS A 2 -29.02 40.35 -39.55
C LYS A 2 -28.82 39.28 -38.47
N ILE A 3 -29.84 38.51 -38.13
CA ILE A 3 -29.75 37.48 -37.04
C ILE A 3 -29.42 36.08 -37.59
N ARG A 4 -29.63 35.78 -38.86
CA ARG A 4 -29.35 34.45 -39.44
C ARG A 4 -27.86 34.17 -39.76
N ILE A 5 -27.01 35.21 -39.84
CA ILE A 5 -25.60 35.07 -40.15
C ILE A 5 -24.76 34.72 -38.88
N LEU A 6 -25.25 35.10 -37.71
CA LEU A 6 -24.52 34.82 -36.44
C LEU A 6 -24.61 33.35 -36.01
N ILE A 7 -25.67 32.64 -36.39
CA ILE A 7 -25.88 31.22 -36.05
C ILE A 7 -25.02 30.29 -36.94
N LEU A 8 -24.69 30.72 -38.15
CA LEU A 8 -23.84 29.92 -39.05
C LEU A 8 -22.36 29.97 -38.71
N LEU A 9 -21.89 31.02 -38.03
CA LEU A 9 -20.52 31.16 -37.58
C LEU A 9 -20.20 30.36 -36.29
N LEU A 10 -21.22 30.00 -35.51
CA LEU A 10 -21.03 29.17 -34.30
C LEU A 10 -20.88 27.67 -34.60
N ASN A 11 -21.24 27.22 -35.82
CA ASN A 11 -21.09 25.81 -36.24
C ASN A 11 -19.76 25.49 -36.93
N LEU A 12 -18.89 26.48 -37.06
CA LEU A 12 -17.53 26.33 -37.63
C LEU A 12 -16.41 26.37 -36.59
N LEU A 13 -16.75 26.20 -35.30
CA LEU A 13 -15.70 25.77 -34.34
C LEU A 13 -15.23 24.39 -34.80
N PRO A 14 -13.99 24.23 -35.29
CA PRO A 14 -13.50 22.92 -35.57
C PRO A 14 -13.60 22.18 -34.24
N PHE A 15 -14.31 21.06 -34.21
CA PHE A 15 -14.06 20.01 -33.26
C PHE A 15 -12.59 19.65 -33.48
N ILE A 16 -11.70 20.30 -32.75
CA ILE A 16 -10.34 19.81 -32.56
C ILE A 16 -10.54 18.50 -31.80
N ALA A 17 -10.86 17.44 -32.55
CA ALA A 17 -10.68 16.10 -32.05
C ALA A 17 -9.19 16.02 -31.73
N PHE A 18 -8.81 16.18 -30.47
CA PHE A 18 -7.48 15.86 -29.99
C PHE A 18 -7.28 14.38 -30.28
N SER A 19 -6.80 14.11 -31.52
CA SER A 19 -6.35 12.77 -31.87
C SER A 19 -5.30 12.38 -30.84
N GLN A 20 -5.56 11.33 -30.12
CA GLN A 20 -4.66 10.84 -29.09
C GLN A 20 -3.37 10.45 -29.81
N LYS A 21 -2.25 11.06 -29.40
CA LYS A 21 -0.95 10.90 -30.06
C LYS A 21 -0.46 9.46 -29.92
N THR A 22 -0.05 8.85 -31.04
CA THR A 22 0.57 7.52 -31.02
C THR A 22 2.07 7.66 -30.85
N ILE A 23 2.63 7.01 -29.85
CA ILE A 23 4.06 6.99 -29.53
C ILE A 23 4.64 5.64 -29.92
N VAL A 24 5.59 5.65 -30.82
CA VAL A 24 6.28 4.45 -31.34
C VAL A 24 7.79 4.59 -31.14
N PRO A 25 8.59 3.53 -31.29
CA PRO A 25 10.04 3.62 -31.22
C PRO A 25 10.59 4.73 -32.15
N GLY A 26 11.44 5.58 -31.59
CA GLY A 26 12.00 6.74 -32.30
C GLY A 26 11.11 7.98 -32.31
N SER A 27 9.92 7.97 -31.72
CA SER A 27 9.11 9.18 -31.57
C SER A 27 9.88 10.26 -30.81
N PRO A 28 9.79 11.54 -31.24
CA PRO A 28 10.55 12.64 -30.63
C PRO A 28 10.17 12.95 -29.17
N GLU A 29 9.03 12.45 -28.74
CA GLU A 29 8.57 12.53 -27.35
C GLU A 29 9.37 11.65 -26.40
N ILE A 30 9.94 10.56 -26.91
CA ILE A 30 10.74 9.63 -26.10
C ILE A 30 12.07 10.31 -25.75
N LYS A 31 12.24 10.65 -24.48
CA LYS A 31 13.46 11.24 -23.93
C LYS A 31 14.27 10.17 -23.23
N THR A 32 15.00 9.35 -23.98
CA THR A 32 15.78 8.23 -23.44
C THR A 32 16.82 8.64 -22.41
N ALA A 33 17.23 9.93 -22.39
CA ALA A 33 18.10 10.48 -21.35
C ALA A 33 17.52 10.40 -19.93
N TYR A 34 16.21 10.18 -19.78
CA TYR A 34 15.59 9.93 -18.49
C TYR A 34 15.76 8.46 -18.01
N LEU A 35 16.00 7.52 -18.92
CA LEU A 35 16.39 6.17 -18.52
C LEU A 35 17.85 6.19 -18.07
N LYS A 36 18.11 5.68 -16.89
CA LYS A 36 19.46 5.59 -16.31
C LYS A 36 19.74 4.14 -15.94
N PRO A 37 21.03 3.75 -15.84
CA PRO A 37 21.36 2.49 -15.19
C PRO A 37 20.74 2.47 -13.79
N GLU A 38 19.93 1.46 -13.54
CA GLU A 38 19.16 1.37 -12.29
C GLU A 38 19.01 -0.10 -11.87
N LYS A 39 19.19 -0.36 -10.58
CA LYS A 39 18.72 -1.58 -9.95
C LYS A 39 17.61 -1.20 -8.98
N SER A 40 16.44 -1.72 -9.20
CA SER A 40 15.30 -1.43 -8.35
C SER A 40 14.61 -2.72 -7.89
N LEU A 41 14.10 -2.69 -6.66
CA LEU A 41 13.33 -3.74 -6.05
C LEU A 41 11.99 -3.18 -5.62
N TYR A 42 10.92 -3.86 -6.02
CA TYR A 42 9.56 -3.53 -5.62
C TYR A 42 8.99 -4.68 -4.80
N THR A 43 8.33 -4.37 -3.69
CA THR A 43 7.47 -5.34 -3.02
C THR A 43 6.07 -5.25 -3.59
N VAL A 44 5.50 -6.41 -3.90
CA VAL A 44 4.16 -6.57 -4.46
C VAL A 44 3.19 -6.89 -3.33
N TYR A 45 2.12 -6.11 -3.23
CA TYR A 45 1.06 -6.28 -2.26
C TYR A 45 -0.29 -6.44 -2.93
N TYR A 46 -1.15 -7.31 -2.38
CA TYR A 46 -2.58 -7.24 -2.62
C TYR A 46 -3.21 -6.43 -1.51
N VAL A 47 -3.97 -5.41 -1.91
CA VAL A 47 -4.56 -4.43 -1.00
C VAL A 47 -6.08 -4.45 -1.15
N LYS A 48 -6.78 -4.62 -0.04
CA LYS A 48 -8.22 -4.47 0.04
C LYS A 48 -8.56 -3.66 1.28
N ASP A 49 -9.29 -2.57 1.09
CA ASP A 49 -9.58 -1.59 2.13
C ASP A 49 -8.29 -1.08 2.81
N THR A 50 -8.06 -1.42 4.07
CA THR A 50 -6.84 -1.08 4.82
C THR A 50 -5.87 -2.25 4.98
N SER A 51 -6.19 -3.42 4.42
CA SER A 51 -5.38 -4.64 4.55
C SER A 51 -4.36 -4.75 3.42
N TRP A 52 -3.10 -4.95 3.78
CA TRP A 52 -1.96 -5.12 2.88
C TRP A 52 -1.36 -6.52 3.03
N ALA A 53 -1.46 -7.34 2.01
CA ALA A 53 -0.92 -8.70 2.00
C ALA A 53 0.24 -8.80 1.02
N LYS A 54 1.47 -9.01 1.51
CA LYS A 54 2.65 -9.20 0.67
C LYS A 54 2.51 -10.48 -0.15
N GLN A 55 2.69 -10.35 -1.48
CA GLN A 55 2.60 -11.44 -2.45
C GLN A 55 3.97 -11.87 -2.97
N GLY A 56 4.88 -10.93 -3.15
CA GLY A 56 6.19 -11.24 -3.72
C GLY A 56 7.05 -10.00 -3.89
N THR A 57 8.06 -10.14 -4.74
CA THR A 57 8.96 -9.04 -5.12
C THR A 57 9.18 -9.01 -6.62
N MET A 58 9.37 -7.81 -7.18
CA MET A 58 9.82 -7.59 -8.55
C MET A 58 11.15 -6.85 -8.52
N ALA A 59 12.15 -7.42 -9.18
CA ALA A 59 13.45 -6.78 -9.36
C ALA A 59 13.62 -6.37 -10.82
N TYR A 60 14.13 -5.16 -11.05
CA TYR A 60 14.56 -4.68 -12.34
C TYR A 60 16.06 -4.34 -12.30
N ASP A 61 16.74 -4.62 -13.39
CA ASP A 61 18.11 -4.18 -13.64
C ASP A 61 18.15 -3.58 -15.05
N ILE A 62 18.39 -2.27 -15.15
CA ILE A 62 18.53 -1.53 -16.40
C ILE A 62 19.99 -1.21 -16.57
N SER A 63 20.58 -1.68 -17.65
CA SER A 63 21.96 -1.40 -18.00
C SER A 63 22.12 -0.98 -19.47
N PHE A 64 23.23 -0.34 -19.80
CA PHE A 64 23.51 0.19 -21.11
C PHE A 64 24.86 -0.37 -21.60
N SER A 65 24.88 -0.87 -22.82
CA SER A 65 26.10 -1.32 -23.51
C SER A 65 25.91 -1.23 -25.01
N ASP A 66 26.94 -0.81 -25.76
CA ASP A 66 26.97 -0.83 -27.23
C ASP A 66 25.73 -0.20 -27.88
N ASN A 67 25.31 0.97 -27.45
CA ASN A 67 24.07 1.65 -27.85
C ASN A 67 22.80 0.85 -27.62
N LYS A 68 22.80 -0.11 -26.70
CA LYS A 68 21.65 -0.91 -26.32
C LYS A 68 21.27 -0.66 -24.87
N ILE A 69 19.99 -0.78 -24.63
CA ILE A 69 19.42 -0.91 -23.28
C ILE A 69 19.15 -2.38 -23.05
N ASN A 70 19.67 -2.89 -21.94
CA ASN A 70 19.37 -4.23 -21.45
C ASN A 70 18.50 -4.09 -20.22
N LEU A 71 17.31 -4.66 -20.25
CA LEU A 71 16.38 -4.66 -19.15
C LEU A 71 16.15 -6.09 -18.69
N PHE A 72 16.54 -6.36 -17.46
CA PHE A 72 16.25 -7.60 -16.76
C PHE A 72 15.11 -7.39 -15.78
N TYR A 73 14.16 -8.33 -15.75
CA TYR A 73 13.04 -8.38 -14.82
C TYR A 73 12.97 -9.74 -14.15
N LYS A 74 12.72 -9.76 -12.85
CA LYS A 74 12.46 -10.98 -12.10
C LYS A 74 11.32 -10.76 -11.12
N TYR A 75 10.26 -11.53 -11.25
CA TYR A 75 9.23 -11.65 -10.23
C TYR A 75 9.46 -12.92 -9.40
N THR A 76 9.40 -12.80 -8.08
CA THR A 76 9.50 -13.92 -7.15
C THR A 76 8.32 -13.87 -6.18
N GLU A 77 7.52 -14.91 -6.12
CA GLU A 77 6.43 -15.03 -5.18
C GLU A 77 6.93 -15.23 -3.75
N LYS A 78 6.12 -14.86 -2.76
CA LYS A 78 6.46 -14.88 -1.32
C LYS A 78 7.08 -16.20 -0.84
N ASN A 79 6.59 -17.33 -1.37
CA ASN A 79 7.05 -18.66 -0.97
C ASN A 79 8.12 -19.25 -1.92
N ASN A 80 8.65 -18.46 -2.86
CA ASN A 80 9.54 -18.89 -3.94
C ASN A 80 8.96 -20.00 -4.85
N GLU A 81 7.65 -20.24 -4.79
CA GLU A 81 6.97 -21.29 -5.57
C GLU A 81 6.82 -20.91 -7.05
N TRP A 82 6.85 -19.60 -7.32
CA TRP A 82 6.64 -19.07 -8.66
C TRP A 82 7.64 -17.97 -8.98
N THR A 83 8.36 -18.14 -10.07
CA THR A 83 9.34 -17.16 -10.55
C THR A 83 9.15 -16.94 -12.03
N THR A 84 9.08 -15.67 -12.43
CA THR A 84 9.13 -15.26 -13.84
C THR A 84 10.35 -14.40 -14.05
N VAL A 85 11.14 -14.74 -15.06
CA VAL A 85 12.29 -13.95 -15.49
C VAL A 85 12.04 -13.46 -16.93
N ARG A 86 12.33 -12.19 -17.18
CA ARG A 86 12.27 -11.59 -18.52
C ARG A 86 13.53 -10.79 -18.78
N THR A 87 13.95 -10.78 -20.03
CA THR A 87 15.01 -9.89 -20.51
C THR A 87 14.59 -9.26 -21.81
N SER A 88 14.82 -7.96 -21.94
CA SER A 88 14.61 -7.21 -23.18
C SER A 88 15.89 -6.50 -23.55
N VAL A 89 16.18 -6.49 -24.83
CA VAL A 89 17.24 -5.67 -25.42
C VAL A 89 16.59 -4.73 -26.42
N ALA A 90 16.88 -3.45 -26.33
CA ALA A 90 16.40 -2.42 -27.26
C ALA A 90 17.52 -1.45 -27.67
N ASP A 91 17.32 -0.77 -28.77
CA ASP A 91 18.18 0.34 -29.20
C ASP A 91 18.10 1.51 -28.21
N ALA A 92 19.23 1.99 -27.71
CA ALA A 92 19.24 2.98 -26.62
C ALA A 92 18.72 4.36 -27.04
N LYS A 93 18.71 4.69 -28.34
CA LYS A 93 18.26 5.98 -28.85
C LYS A 93 16.78 5.99 -29.19
N THR A 94 16.27 4.89 -29.74
CA THR A 94 14.91 4.82 -30.29
C THR A 94 13.95 4.00 -29.45
N LEU A 95 14.43 3.14 -28.54
CA LEU A 95 13.69 2.10 -27.82
C LEU A 95 13.10 1.03 -28.75
N LYS A 96 13.62 0.90 -29.98
CA LYS A 96 13.23 -0.18 -30.89
C LYS A 96 13.69 -1.52 -30.30
N SER A 97 12.77 -2.45 -30.12
CA SER A 97 13.05 -3.79 -29.58
C SER A 97 14.00 -4.57 -30.51
N ILE A 98 14.98 -5.25 -29.92
CA ILE A 98 15.96 -6.10 -30.59
C ILE A 98 15.72 -7.57 -30.23
N SER A 99 15.59 -7.88 -28.97
CA SER A 99 15.25 -9.23 -28.51
C SER A 99 14.44 -9.22 -27.22
N TYR A 100 13.68 -10.27 -27.01
CA TYR A 100 12.90 -10.52 -25.80
C TYR A 100 12.97 -11.99 -25.41
N LYS A 101 13.25 -12.25 -24.13
CA LYS A 101 13.19 -13.60 -23.58
C LYS A 101 12.35 -13.60 -22.31
N SER A 102 11.58 -14.64 -22.14
CA SER A 102 10.80 -14.83 -20.91
C SER A 102 10.80 -16.29 -20.51
N GLU A 103 10.97 -16.53 -19.22
CA GLU A 103 10.82 -17.85 -18.62
C GLU A 103 9.95 -17.72 -17.36
N GLY A 104 8.82 -18.41 -17.39
CA GLY A 104 7.90 -18.52 -16.25
C GLY A 104 7.64 -19.99 -15.90
N THR A 105 6.70 -20.23 -15.00
CA THR A 105 6.28 -21.59 -14.59
C THR A 105 5.61 -22.37 -15.72
N LYS A 106 4.90 -21.68 -16.62
CA LYS A 106 4.07 -22.29 -17.67
C LYS A 106 4.78 -22.43 -19.02
N SER A 107 5.69 -21.50 -19.34
CA SER A 107 6.27 -21.41 -20.69
C SER A 107 7.64 -20.73 -20.70
N LYS A 108 8.33 -20.89 -21.83
CA LYS A 108 9.47 -20.09 -22.25
C LYS A 108 9.16 -19.45 -23.58
N LEU A 109 9.62 -18.22 -23.79
CA LEU A 109 9.50 -17.48 -25.03
C LEU A 109 10.86 -16.83 -25.33
N ASP A 110 11.34 -16.98 -26.54
CA ASP A 110 12.59 -16.38 -27.03
C ASP A 110 12.32 -15.77 -28.40
N LEU A 111 12.53 -14.46 -28.55
CA LEU A 111 12.19 -13.69 -29.74
C LEU A 111 13.32 -12.78 -30.15
N ASP A 112 13.62 -12.76 -31.44
CA ASP A 112 14.49 -11.79 -32.12
C ASP A 112 13.63 -10.89 -33.03
N PHE A 113 13.73 -9.57 -32.84
CA PHE A 113 12.95 -8.57 -33.55
C PHE A 113 13.77 -8.03 -34.75
N GLY A 114 13.44 -8.47 -35.94
CA GLY A 114 13.99 -8.02 -37.22
C GLY A 114 12.90 -7.42 -38.11
N GLU A 115 12.97 -7.65 -39.41
CA GLU A 115 11.90 -7.36 -40.38
C GLU A 115 10.69 -8.27 -40.09
N THR A 116 10.97 -9.50 -39.72
CA THR A 116 10.02 -10.44 -39.12
C THR A 116 10.51 -10.82 -37.71
N ILE A 117 9.60 -11.16 -36.83
CA ILE A 117 9.96 -11.63 -35.50
C ILE A 117 10.15 -13.15 -35.59
N LYS A 118 11.36 -13.61 -35.29
CA LYS A 118 11.70 -15.03 -35.27
C LYS A 118 11.94 -15.48 -33.85
N GLY A 119 11.68 -16.77 -33.58
CA GLY A 119 11.95 -17.30 -32.25
C GLY A 119 11.24 -18.60 -31.95
N SER A 120 11.08 -18.88 -30.67
CA SER A 120 10.45 -20.10 -30.19
C SER A 120 9.56 -19.88 -28.96
N TYR A 121 8.49 -20.63 -28.89
CA TYR A 121 7.65 -20.74 -27.71
C TYR A 121 7.66 -22.21 -27.23
N TYR A 122 7.96 -22.43 -25.96
CA TYR A 122 7.92 -23.74 -25.32
C TYR A 122 6.85 -23.76 -24.22
N SER A 123 5.84 -24.65 -24.36
CA SER A 123 4.86 -24.95 -23.32
C SER A 123 5.42 -25.99 -22.36
N LYS A 124 5.63 -25.63 -21.09
CA LYS A 124 6.10 -26.55 -20.06
C LYS A 124 5.03 -27.60 -19.70
N LYS A 125 3.75 -27.22 -19.80
CA LYS A 125 2.61 -28.13 -19.56
C LYS A 125 2.56 -29.24 -20.60
N ASP A 126 2.59 -28.86 -21.89
CA ASP A 126 2.41 -29.78 -23.00
C ASP A 126 3.72 -30.39 -23.47
N LYS A 127 4.88 -29.88 -22.96
CA LYS A 127 6.24 -30.25 -23.38
C LYS A 127 6.46 -30.09 -24.89
N LYS A 128 5.79 -29.06 -25.48
CA LYS A 128 5.84 -28.78 -26.92
C LYS A 128 6.60 -27.51 -27.22
N ASN A 129 7.41 -27.55 -28.26
CA ASN A 129 8.11 -26.40 -28.81
C ASN A 129 7.45 -25.98 -30.14
N LYS A 130 7.24 -24.68 -30.31
CA LYS A 130 6.68 -24.07 -31.53
C LYS A 130 7.69 -23.05 -32.04
N GLN A 131 8.16 -23.21 -33.27
CA GLN A 131 8.95 -22.18 -33.95
C GLN A 131 8.02 -21.05 -34.38
N LEU A 132 8.47 -19.83 -34.20
CA LEU A 132 7.73 -18.61 -34.47
C LEU A 132 8.38 -17.86 -35.64
N ASN A 133 7.54 -17.42 -36.57
CA ASN A 133 7.88 -16.49 -37.62
C ASN A 133 6.68 -15.56 -37.80
N LEU A 134 6.74 -14.39 -37.13
CA LEU A 134 5.62 -13.49 -36.97
C LEU A 134 5.86 -12.20 -37.74
N SER A 135 4.82 -11.66 -38.35
CA SER A 135 4.88 -10.41 -39.11
C SER A 135 3.83 -9.42 -38.60
N PRO A 136 4.01 -8.84 -37.38
CA PRO A 136 3.09 -7.88 -36.85
C PRO A 136 3.05 -6.62 -37.74
N LYS A 137 1.86 -6.05 -37.89
CA LYS A 137 1.69 -4.82 -38.68
C LYS A 137 1.92 -3.60 -37.78
N GLY A 138 2.85 -2.75 -38.14
CA GLY A 138 3.14 -1.49 -37.43
C GLY A 138 4.34 -1.56 -36.48
N GLN A 139 4.66 -0.42 -35.89
CA GLN A 139 5.73 -0.28 -34.90
C GLN A 139 5.19 -0.49 -33.49
N PHE A 140 6.00 -1.07 -32.64
CA PHE A 140 5.61 -1.40 -31.26
C PHE A 140 6.83 -1.36 -30.34
N ILE A 141 6.57 -1.36 -29.05
CA ILE A 141 7.54 -1.55 -27.97
C ILE A 141 7.30 -2.93 -27.36
N ASP A 142 8.33 -3.64 -26.93
CA ASP A 142 8.09 -4.90 -26.24
C ASP A 142 7.47 -4.69 -24.84
N PHE A 143 6.69 -5.65 -24.41
CA PHE A 143 5.93 -5.61 -23.16
C PHE A 143 6.79 -5.26 -21.92
N ASN A 144 7.99 -5.82 -21.81
CA ASN A 144 8.82 -5.63 -20.62
C ASN A 144 9.42 -4.21 -20.54
N LEU A 145 9.64 -3.56 -21.69
CA LEU A 145 10.18 -2.22 -21.76
C LEU A 145 9.09 -1.13 -21.56
N ALA A 146 7.83 -1.47 -21.84
CA ALA A 146 6.73 -0.49 -21.88
C ALA A 146 6.56 0.29 -20.57
N GLU A 147 6.67 -0.35 -19.41
CA GLU A 147 6.54 0.32 -18.11
C GLU A 147 7.62 1.40 -17.90
N HIS A 148 8.85 1.12 -18.29
CA HIS A 148 9.96 2.08 -18.18
C HIS A 148 9.89 3.17 -19.22
N MET A 149 9.23 2.91 -20.35
CA MET A 149 9.02 3.93 -21.37
C MET A 149 8.16 5.09 -20.87
N PHE A 150 7.17 4.85 -19.99
CA PHE A 150 6.35 5.94 -19.41
C PHE A 150 7.23 6.98 -18.72
N THR A 151 8.33 6.60 -18.11
CA THR A 151 9.25 7.53 -17.45
C THR A 151 9.99 8.45 -18.44
N THR A 152 10.06 8.06 -19.71
CA THR A 152 10.74 8.83 -20.76
C THR A 152 9.86 9.89 -21.41
N LEU A 153 8.54 9.84 -21.19
CA LEU A 153 7.59 10.71 -21.84
C LEU A 153 7.55 12.12 -21.22
N PRO A 154 7.19 13.16 -22.00
CA PRO A 154 7.06 14.52 -21.52
C PRO A 154 5.74 14.69 -20.75
N LEU A 155 5.61 13.97 -19.63
CA LEU A 155 4.40 13.98 -18.81
C LEU A 155 4.10 15.38 -18.31
N ASP A 156 2.83 15.78 -18.42
CA ASP A 156 2.25 16.98 -17.85
C ASP A 156 0.75 16.75 -17.57
N VAL A 157 0.13 17.64 -16.83
CA VAL A 157 -1.31 17.53 -16.51
C VAL A 157 -2.12 17.43 -17.80
N GLY A 158 -2.97 16.40 -17.85
CA GLY A 158 -3.82 16.13 -19.01
C GLY A 158 -3.12 15.46 -20.20
N TYR A 159 -1.82 15.09 -20.09
CA TYR A 159 -1.11 14.34 -21.14
C TYR A 159 -1.84 13.03 -21.47
N LYS A 160 -2.00 12.75 -22.77
CA LYS A 160 -2.64 11.56 -23.33
C LYS A 160 -1.83 11.01 -24.49
N ALA A 161 -1.69 9.69 -24.58
CA ALA A 161 -1.01 9.01 -25.66
C ALA A 161 -1.49 7.56 -25.81
N VAL A 162 -1.27 7.01 -27.02
CA VAL A 162 -1.42 5.59 -27.33
C VAL A 162 -0.03 5.03 -27.61
N ILE A 163 0.30 3.89 -27.03
CA ILE A 163 1.59 3.24 -27.17
C ILE A 163 1.34 1.81 -27.61
N PRO A 164 1.59 1.48 -28.88
CA PRO A 164 1.50 0.11 -29.35
C PRO A 164 2.56 -0.76 -28.67
N GLU A 165 2.13 -1.88 -28.12
CA GLU A 165 3.01 -2.87 -27.51
C GLU A 165 2.90 -4.21 -28.23
N PHE A 166 3.99 -4.95 -28.28
CA PHE A 166 3.99 -6.33 -28.72
C PHE A 166 3.64 -7.25 -27.56
N TYR A 167 2.60 -8.04 -27.76
CA TYR A 167 2.14 -9.07 -26.82
C TYR A 167 1.99 -10.38 -27.55
N TYR A 168 2.68 -11.42 -27.09
CA TYR A 168 2.54 -12.76 -27.63
C TYR A 168 1.63 -13.60 -26.75
N ASP A 169 0.49 -14.03 -27.32
CA ASP A 169 -0.37 -15.07 -26.78
C ASP A 169 -0.46 -16.22 -27.78
N ASN A 170 -0.14 -17.44 -27.34
CA ASN A 170 -0.17 -18.62 -28.20
C ASN A 170 -1.58 -18.95 -28.73
N ASN A 171 -2.62 -18.39 -28.15
CA ASN A 171 -4.04 -18.62 -28.48
C ASN A 171 -4.65 -17.43 -29.24
N SER A 172 -3.87 -16.42 -29.59
CA SER A 172 -4.36 -15.22 -30.28
C SER A 172 -3.51 -14.88 -31.49
N ASP A 173 -4.19 -14.43 -32.56
CA ASP A 173 -3.53 -13.87 -33.74
C ASP A 173 -3.19 -12.38 -33.56
N THR A 174 -3.68 -11.75 -32.51
CA THR A 174 -3.39 -10.36 -32.19
C THR A 174 -2.04 -10.27 -31.51
N LEU A 175 -1.07 -9.66 -32.22
CA LEU A 175 0.31 -9.50 -31.75
C LEU A 175 0.60 -8.11 -31.23
N ILE A 176 -0.23 -7.12 -31.57
CA ILE A 176 -0.08 -5.74 -31.14
C ILE A 176 -1.34 -5.31 -30.41
N THR A 177 -1.17 -4.83 -29.21
CA THR A 177 -2.18 -4.18 -28.40
C THR A 177 -1.72 -2.77 -28.03
N ASN A 178 -2.43 -2.06 -27.17
CA ASN A 178 -2.08 -0.69 -26.83
C ASN A 178 -2.09 -0.48 -25.32
N TYR A 179 -1.09 0.25 -24.83
CA TYR A 179 -1.20 1.04 -23.63
C TYR A 179 -1.78 2.41 -23.97
N ILE A 180 -2.82 2.81 -23.27
CA ILE A 180 -3.52 4.08 -23.51
C ILE A 180 -3.40 4.94 -22.25
N ILE A 181 -2.57 5.98 -22.28
CA ILE A 181 -2.50 6.98 -21.22
C ILE A 181 -3.80 7.78 -21.25
N LYS A 182 -4.68 7.51 -20.30
CA LYS A 182 -6.01 8.16 -20.18
C LYS A 182 -5.91 9.54 -19.57
N GLU A 183 -5.04 9.67 -18.57
CA GLU A 183 -4.91 10.89 -17.79
C GLU A 183 -3.54 10.93 -17.09
N VAL A 184 -3.00 12.14 -16.95
CA VAL A 184 -1.85 12.43 -16.08
C VAL A 184 -2.25 13.58 -15.16
N LYS A 185 -2.00 13.43 -13.86
CA LYS A 185 -2.25 14.43 -12.82
C LYS A 185 -0.98 14.74 -12.06
N SER A 186 -0.87 15.95 -11.53
CA SER A 186 0.08 16.25 -10.47
C SER A 186 -0.33 15.51 -9.19
N TYR A 187 0.63 14.84 -8.57
CA TYR A 187 0.39 14.03 -7.39
C TYR A 187 1.50 14.22 -6.37
N SER A 188 1.17 14.14 -5.10
CA SER A 188 2.16 14.18 -4.03
C SER A 188 2.33 12.78 -3.46
N TYR A 189 3.42 12.13 -3.78
CA TYR A 189 3.81 10.86 -3.19
C TYR A 189 4.58 11.10 -1.91
N TRP A 190 4.35 10.29 -0.91
CA TRP A 190 5.10 10.32 0.33
C TRP A 190 5.77 8.96 0.56
N SER A 191 7.10 8.95 0.58
CA SER A 191 7.90 7.81 1.01
C SER A 191 8.18 7.95 2.51
N PRO A 192 8.00 6.89 3.32
CA PRO A 192 8.42 6.90 4.72
C PRO A 192 9.91 7.14 4.85
N ARG A 193 10.63 7.02 3.78
CA ARG A 193 12.06 6.95 3.62
C ARG A 193 12.65 8.32 3.31
N THR A 194 12.21 8.89 2.23
CA THR A 194 12.81 10.11 1.67
C THR A 194 11.88 11.32 1.79
N GLY A 195 10.67 11.12 2.33
CA GLY A 195 9.71 12.18 2.57
C GLY A 195 8.78 12.44 1.39
N LYS A 196 8.41 13.69 1.19
CA LYS A 196 7.46 14.11 0.17
C LYS A 196 8.15 14.31 -1.18
N HIS A 197 7.56 13.70 -2.21
CA HIS A 197 7.97 13.82 -3.62
C HIS A 197 6.86 14.47 -4.44
N ASP A 198 7.25 15.34 -5.35
CA ASP A 198 6.36 15.87 -6.37
C ASP A 198 6.40 14.95 -7.60
N THR A 199 5.25 14.35 -7.91
CA THR A 199 5.15 13.25 -8.86
C THR A 199 4.05 13.48 -9.88
N TRP A 200 4.09 12.72 -10.96
CA TRP A 200 2.99 12.49 -11.87
C TRP A 200 2.26 11.20 -11.47
N LEU A 201 0.92 11.23 -11.48
CA LEU A 201 0.08 10.05 -11.47
C LEU A 201 -0.45 9.84 -12.89
N ALA A 202 0.08 8.84 -13.58
CA ALA A 202 -0.36 8.48 -14.92
C ALA A 202 -1.29 7.28 -14.87
N THR A 203 -2.55 7.47 -15.29
CA THR A 203 -3.54 6.38 -15.42
C THR A 203 -3.50 5.82 -16.83
N VAL A 204 -3.23 4.53 -16.94
CA VAL A 204 -2.99 3.80 -18.20
C VAL A 204 -3.95 2.62 -18.30
N LEU A 205 -4.62 2.49 -19.44
CA LEU A 205 -5.40 1.31 -19.81
C LEU A 205 -4.55 0.39 -20.67
N GLU A 206 -4.36 -0.85 -20.27
CA GLU A 206 -3.86 -1.92 -21.11
C GLU A 206 -5.03 -2.54 -21.89
N GLN A 207 -5.00 -2.38 -23.20
CA GLN A 207 -6.15 -2.72 -24.04
C GLN A 207 -6.40 -4.22 -24.15
N SER A 208 -5.35 -5.05 -24.09
CA SER A 208 -5.46 -6.51 -24.21
C SER A 208 -6.23 -7.15 -23.08
N THR A 209 -6.02 -6.67 -21.85
CA THR A 209 -6.63 -7.24 -20.63
C THR A 209 -7.77 -6.39 -20.09
N GLY A 210 -7.87 -5.12 -20.53
CA GLY A 210 -8.76 -4.12 -19.94
C GLY A 210 -8.28 -3.64 -18.55
N ALA A 211 -7.08 -4.02 -18.13
CA ALA A 211 -6.53 -3.61 -16.84
C ALA A 211 -6.21 -2.12 -16.81
N ILE A 212 -6.48 -1.49 -15.67
CA ILE A 212 -6.14 -0.09 -15.42
C ILE A 212 -4.99 -0.05 -14.45
N TYR A 213 -3.91 0.62 -14.87
CA TYR A 213 -2.71 0.86 -14.10
C TYR A 213 -2.61 2.33 -13.69
N ASN A 214 -2.07 2.58 -12.51
CA ASN A 214 -1.62 3.89 -12.07
C ASN A 214 -0.11 3.83 -11.84
N TYR A 215 0.64 4.70 -12.51
CA TYR A 215 2.08 4.84 -12.35
C TYR A 215 2.40 6.15 -11.63
N VAL A 216 3.12 6.07 -10.52
CA VAL A 216 3.59 7.23 -9.75
C VAL A 216 5.03 7.50 -10.12
N ILE A 217 5.26 8.54 -10.92
CA ILE A 217 6.56 8.87 -11.52
C ILE A 217 7.06 10.20 -10.97
N ASP A 218 8.28 10.23 -10.45
CA ASP A 218 8.92 11.44 -9.94
C ASP A 218 9.09 12.50 -11.05
N LYS A 219 8.77 13.75 -10.74
CA LYS A 219 8.91 14.84 -11.72
C LYS A 219 10.36 15.22 -11.99
N LYS A 220 11.23 15.06 -10.99
CA LYS A 220 12.62 15.50 -11.04
C LYS A 220 13.55 14.48 -11.68
N ASP A 221 13.56 13.26 -11.14
CA ASP A 221 14.51 12.22 -11.55
C ASP A 221 13.88 11.10 -12.39
N ARG A 222 12.56 11.15 -12.59
CA ARG A 222 11.79 10.20 -13.39
C ARG A 222 11.72 8.79 -12.80
N ARG A 223 12.08 8.63 -11.52
CA ARG A 223 11.96 7.35 -10.83
C ARG A 223 10.51 6.90 -10.76
N LEU A 224 10.28 5.62 -11.01
CA LEU A 224 8.99 4.98 -10.75
C LEU A 224 8.91 4.60 -9.26
N TRP A 225 8.06 5.31 -8.51
CA TRP A 225 7.85 5.07 -7.08
C TRP A 225 6.88 3.92 -6.80
N GLN A 226 5.82 3.85 -7.59
CA GLN A 226 4.72 2.92 -7.34
C GLN A 226 3.99 2.61 -8.63
N ARG A 227 3.58 1.35 -8.76
CA ARG A 227 2.62 0.90 -9.77
C ARG A 227 1.42 0.30 -9.05
N GLU A 228 0.21 0.67 -9.46
CA GLU A 228 -1.04 0.11 -8.95
C GLU A 228 -1.80 -0.51 -10.11
N MET A 229 -2.43 -1.66 -9.90
CA MET A 229 -3.32 -2.31 -10.87
C MET A 229 -4.64 -2.65 -10.19
N SER A 230 -5.76 -2.24 -10.78
CA SER A 230 -7.08 -2.62 -10.29
C SER A 230 -7.38 -4.08 -10.64
N MET A 231 -7.65 -4.88 -9.64
CA MET A 231 -8.04 -6.28 -9.78
C MET A 231 -9.56 -6.49 -9.72
N GLY A 232 -10.33 -5.39 -9.63
CA GLY A 232 -11.80 -5.41 -9.45
C GLY A 232 -12.22 -5.66 -8.00
N LYS A 233 -13.52 -5.46 -7.73
CA LYS A 233 -14.14 -5.65 -6.40
C LYS A 233 -13.42 -4.93 -5.24
N GLY A 234 -12.83 -3.76 -5.51
CA GLY A 234 -12.09 -2.96 -4.53
C GLY A 234 -10.71 -3.51 -4.15
N MET A 235 -10.22 -4.52 -4.87
CA MET A 235 -8.89 -5.08 -4.66
C MET A 235 -7.88 -4.47 -5.64
N TRP A 236 -6.68 -4.21 -5.15
CA TRP A 236 -5.57 -3.63 -5.90
C TRP A 236 -4.30 -4.47 -5.74
N GLU A 237 -3.56 -4.63 -6.83
CA GLU A 237 -2.15 -5.00 -6.77
C GLU A 237 -1.34 -3.71 -6.70
N ILE A 238 -0.52 -3.55 -5.67
CA ILE A 238 0.32 -2.37 -5.48
C ILE A 238 1.78 -2.82 -5.38
N CYS A 239 2.61 -2.30 -6.28
CA CYS A 239 4.04 -2.54 -6.31
C CYS A 239 4.76 -1.29 -5.81
N VAL A 240 5.42 -1.38 -4.67
CA VAL A 240 6.10 -0.26 -4.01
C VAL A 240 7.60 -0.40 -4.18
N ASN A 241 8.27 0.64 -4.69
CA ASN A 241 9.72 0.69 -4.79
C ASN A 241 10.36 0.66 -3.41
N GLU A 242 11.16 -0.37 -3.14
CA GLU A 242 11.83 -0.58 -1.84
C GLU A 242 13.06 0.32 -1.66
N GLU A 243 13.48 1.07 -2.68
CA GLU A 243 14.70 1.89 -2.61
C GLU A 243 15.85 1.08 -2.02
N ILE A 244 16.44 0.20 -2.81
CA ILE A 244 17.59 -0.62 -2.40
C ILE A 244 18.60 0.27 -1.66
N ASP A 245 19.09 -0.16 -0.50
CA ASP A 245 19.97 0.54 0.45
C ASP A 245 19.29 1.46 1.48
N TYR A 246 17.98 1.50 1.51
CA TYR A 246 17.29 2.35 2.46
C TYR A 246 16.84 1.59 3.71
N GLN A 247 17.19 2.14 4.87
CA GLN A 247 16.69 1.66 6.17
C GLN A 247 15.73 2.72 6.76
N PRO A 248 14.42 2.41 6.85
CA PRO A 248 13.42 3.35 7.37
C PRO A 248 13.61 3.67 8.85
N ILE A 249 14.25 2.78 9.58
CA ILE A 249 14.55 2.89 11.00
C ILE A 249 16.07 3.04 11.14
N LYS A 250 16.54 4.17 11.61
CA LYS A 250 17.97 4.47 11.81
C LYS A 250 18.53 3.78 13.05
N ASN A 251 17.73 3.75 14.11
CA ASN A 251 18.08 3.08 15.35
C ASN A 251 18.02 1.56 15.16
N LYS A 252 19.14 0.88 15.39
CA LYS A 252 19.18 -0.59 15.31
C LYS A 252 18.59 -1.20 16.57
N PHE A 253 17.82 -2.28 16.40
CA PHE A 253 17.33 -3.05 17.54
C PHE A 253 18.47 -3.81 18.20
N ASN A 254 18.68 -3.61 19.50
CA ASN A 254 19.66 -4.32 20.30
C ASN A 254 18.98 -5.43 21.09
N LYS A 255 18.98 -6.64 20.51
CA LYS A 255 18.35 -7.82 21.11
C LYS A 255 18.96 -8.18 22.45
N GLU A 256 20.29 -8.14 22.58
CA GLU A 256 21.00 -8.54 23.79
C GLU A 256 20.63 -7.65 24.97
N GLN A 257 20.64 -6.35 24.77
CA GLN A 257 20.23 -5.36 25.79
C GLN A 257 18.75 -5.55 26.16
N ALA A 258 17.86 -5.65 25.18
CA ALA A 258 16.43 -5.81 25.44
C ALA A 258 16.12 -7.11 26.20
N ALA A 259 16.78 -8.22 25.85
CA ALA A 259 16.63 -9.48 26.56
C ALA A 259 17.14 -9.42 28.00
N GLN A 260 18.27 -8.76 28.24
CA GLN A 260 18.79 -8.57 29.60
C GLN A 260 17.85 -7.74 30.46
N GLN A 261 17.29 -6.66 29.93
CA GLN A 261 16.38 -5.77 30.65
C GLN A 261 15.15 -6.53 31.24
N ILE A 262 14.65 -7.55 30.57
CA ILE A 262 13.48 -8.30 31.02
C ILE A 262 13.79 -9.57 31.84
N THR A 263 15.07 -9.89 32.08
CA THR A 263 15.44 -11.17 32.71
C THR A 263 16.51 -11.08 33.82
N LYS A 264 17.21 -9.94 33.97
CA LYS A 264 18.38 -9.86 34.86
C LYS A 264 18.29 -8.82 35.96
N GLY A 265 17.13 -8.21 36.18
CA GLY A 265 16.94 -7.22 37.25
C GLY A 265 16.27 -7.82 38.49
N ASN A 266 16.08 -6.97 39.50
CA ASN A 266 15.39 -7.30 40.76
C ASN A 266 14.07 -6.56 40.91
N SER A 267 13.67 -5.74 39.90
CA SER A 267 12.47 -4.92 39.99
C SER A 267 11.23 -5.65 39.50
N VAL A 268 10.07 -5.15 39.94
CA VAL A 268 8.77 -5.76 39.67
C VAL A 268 7.79 -4.70 39.22
N ILE A 269 7.05 -4.96 38.14
CA ILE A 269 5.87 -4.21 37.74
C ILE A 269 4.64 -5.03 38.13
N ILE A 270 3.80 -4.50 39.00
CA ILE A 270 2.47 -5.05 39.30
C ILE A 270 1.41 -4.14 38.70
N GLY A 271 0.30 -4.71 38.29
CA GLY A 271 -0.73 -3.89 37.66
C GLY A 271 -2.11 -4.48 37.67
N THR A 272 -3.05 -3.64 37.26
CA THR A 272 -4.47 -3.98 37.10
C THR A 272 -4.89 -3.57 35.68
N ALA A 273 -5.51 -4.48 34.93
CA ALA A 273 -6.05 -4.22 33.60
C ALA A 273 -7.58 -4.16 33.61
N PHE A 274 -8.16 -3.08 33.09
CA PHE A 274 -9.62 -2.92 33.03
C PHE A 274 -10.03 -1.94 31.89
N ALA A 275 -11.29 -2.07 31.45
CA ALA A 275 -11.94 -1.14 30.53
C ALA A 275 -13.20 -0.52 31.18
N ARG A 276 -13.69 0.58 30.60
CA ARG A 276 -14.95 1.22 31.01
C ARG A 276 -15.80 1.52 29.78
N SER A 277 -17.10 1.26 29.87
CA SER A 277 -18.04 1.59 28.80
C SER A 277 -18.08 3.09 28.50
N ASN A 278 -18.18 3.44 27.23
CA ASN A 278 -18.29 4.81 26.75
C ASN A 278 -19.57 5.53 27.26
N SER A 279 -20.62 4.78 27.65
CA SER A 279 -21.84 5.36 28.22
C SER A 279 -21.61 6.11 29.53
N GLY A 280 -20.48 5.89 30.20
CA GLY A 280 -20.12 6.58 31.44
C GLY A 280 -19.32 7.87 31.21
N LYS A 281 -18.99 8.21 29.99
CA LYS A 281 -18.21 9.43 29.65
C LYS A 281 -19.04 10.69 29.90
N LYS A 282 -18.45 11.63 30.65
CA LYS A 282 -19.02 12.94 30.99
C LYS A 282 -18.00 14.04 30.70
N LEU A 283 -18.46 15.29 30.64
CA LEU A 283 -17.61 16.47 30.42
C LEU A 283 -16.71 16.33 29.18
N GLY A 284 -17.30 15.95 28.02
CA GLY A 284 -16.55 15.79 26.77
C GLY A 284 -15.56 14.61 26.79
N GLY A 285 -15.74 13.65 27.69
CA GLY A 285 -14.86 12.47 27.80
C GLY A 285 -13.75 12.57 28.86
N LEU A 286 -13.66 13.71 29.55
CA LEU A 286 -12.65 13.91 30.61
C LEU A 286 -12.85 13.00 31.82
N VAL A 287 -14.08 12.62 32.11
CA VAL A 287 -14.44 11.73 33.22
C VAL A 287 -15.29 10.56 32.72
N ASN A 288 -14.91 9.34 33.08
CA ASN A 288 -15.70 8.15 32.81
C ASN A 288 -16.13 7.50 34.12
N THR A 289 -17.43 7.55 34.44
CA THR A 289 -18.04 7.02 35.66
C THR A 289 -18.58 5.61 35.50
N ALA A 290 -18.45 4.95 34.37
CA ALA A 290 -18.88 3.58 34.17
C ALA A 290 -18.11 2.63 35.12
N LYS A 291 -18.76 1.55 35.54
CA LYS A 291 -18.13 0.48 36.33
C LYS A 291 -16.91 -0.09 35.57
N LYS A 292 -15.85 -0.37 36.31
CA LYS A 292 -14.68 -1.08 35.75
C LYS A 292 -15.13 -2.51 35.34
N GLN A 293 -14.67 -2.91 34.17
CA GLN A 293 -14.75 -4.28 33.68
C GLN A 293 -13.30 -4.77 33.58
N PHE A 294 -12.93 -5.62 34.52
CA PHE A 294 -11.55 -6.11 34.60
C PHE A 294 -11.24 -7.12 33.50
N ALA A 295 -9.99 -7.17 33.08
CA ALA A 295 -9.53 -8.18 32.19
C ALA A 295 -9.76 -9.58 32.80
N PRO A 296 -10.36 -10.53 32.06
CA PRO A 296 -10.64 -11.86 32.58
C PRO A 296 -9.36 -12.58 33.01
N LYS A 297 -9.47 -13.40 34.07
CA LYS A 297 -8.39 -14.30 34.51
C LYS A 297 -7.88 -15.13 33.31
N GLY A 298 -6.55 -15.20 33.15
CA GLY A 298 -5.89 -15.87 32.04
C GLY A 298 -5.61 -14.96 30.85
N THR A 299 -6.11 -13.71 30.80
CA THR A 299 -5.76 -12.72 29.80
C THR A 299 -4.24 -12.53 29.76
N GLU A 300 -3.65 -12.63 28.56
CA GLU A 300 -2.22 -12.40 28.36
C GLU A 300 -1.92 -10.89 28.38
N ILE A 301 -0.97 -10.50 29.22
CA ILE A 301 -0.39 -9.17 29.26
C ILE A 301 1.05 -9.30 28.73
N THR A 302 1.46 -8.39 27.85
CA THR A 302 2.80 -8.38 27.27
C THR A 302 3.58 -7.17 27.75
N LEU A 303 4.89 -7.36 27.94
CA LEU A 303 5.83 -6.33 28.33
C LEU A 303 7.09 -6.45 27.49
N PHE A 304 7.62 -5.32 27.03
CA PHE A 304 8.91 -5.23 26.37
C PHE A 304 9.59 -3.89 26.69
N PRO A 305 10.92 -3.80 26.60
CA PRO A 305 11.62 -2.54 26.82
C PRO A 305 11.28 -1.51 25.75
N SER A 306 10.95 -0.28 26.17
CA SER A 306 10.92 0.89 25.28
C SER A 306 12.35 1.19 24.86
N SER A 307 12.55 1.36 23.55
CA SER A 307 13.87 1.65 23.00
C SER A 307 13.76 2.69 21.89
N ALA A 308 14.85 3.39 21.60
CA ALA A 308 14.89 4.33 20.49
C ALA A 308 14.47 3.68 19.14
N TYR A 309 14.74 2.38 18.96
CA TYR A 309 14.25 1.61 17.84
C TYR A 309 12.71 1.54 17.81
N TYR A 310 12.08 1.16 18.93
CA TYR A 310 10.64 0.99 19.02
C TYR A 310 9.90 2.32 18.89
N GLU A 311 10.41 3.37 19.52
CA GLU A 311 9.84 4.73 19.41
C GLU A 311 9.89 5.26 17.97
N GLU A 312 11.03 5.07 17.27
CA GLU A 312 11.17 5.43 15.86
C GLU A 312 10.24 4.60 14.98
N TRP A 313 10.18 3.28 15.19
CA TRP A 313 9.29 2.37 14.48
C TRP A 313 7.81 2.77 14.63
N THR A 314 7.38 3.07 15.85
CA THR A 314 6.01 3.54 16.14
C THR A 314 5.72 4.86 15.45
N SER A 315 6.66 5.82 15.51
CA SER A 315 6.53 7.13 14.87
C SER A 315 6.41 7.01 13.35
N VAL A 316 7.25 6.18 12.73
CA VAL A 316 7.22 5.93 11.28
C VAL A 316 5.89 5.30 10.86
N ASN A 317 5.46 4.25 11.55
CA ASN A 317 4.21 3.57 11.21
C ASN A 317 2.96 4.42 11.48
N LYS A 318 2.97 5.27 12.49
CA LYS A 318 1.90 6.27 12.70
C LYS A 318 1.77 7.24 11.53
N LYS A 319 2.89 7.68 10.94
CA LYS A 319 2.89 8.52 9.73
C LYS A 319 2.36 7.74 8.52
N ILE A 320 2.79 6.49 8.34
CA ILE A 320 2.32 5.60 7.26
C ILE A 320 0.80 5.42 7.36
N LYS A 321 0.27 5.06 8.53
CA LYS A 321 -1.18 4.92 8.76
C LYS A 321 -1.96 6.18 8.42
N LYS A 322 -1.44 7.34 8.80
CA LYS A 322 -2.09 8.62 8.48
C LYS A 322 -2.15 8.91 6.98
N GLN A 323 -1.16 8.46 6.21
CA GLN A 323 -1.13 8.62 4.75
C GLN A 323 -1.96 7.56 4.02
N GLY A 324 -2.20 6.40 4.63
CA GLY A 324 -3.15 5.37 4.16
C GLY A 324 -2.82 4.65 2.86
N LYS A 325 -1.59 4.80 2.32
CA LYS A 325 -1.23 4.32 0.97
C LYS A 325 0.01 3.42 0.91
N MET A 326 0.53 3.01 2.06
CA MET A 326 1.74 2.19 2.13
C MET A 326 1.64 1.13 3.22
N PRO A 327 2.30 -0.01 3.05
CA PRO A 327 2.39 -1.02 4.10
C PRO A 327 3.18 -0.49 5.30
N GLU A 328 2.80 -0.93 6.49
CA GLU A 328 3.56 -0.65 7.69
C GLU A 328 4.95 -1.32 7.62
N VAL A 329 5.94 -0.66 8.19
CA VAL A 329 7.28 -1.24 8.35
C VAL A 329 7.18 -2.38 9.37
N PRO A 330 7.60 -3.61 9.04
CA PRO A 330 7.57 -4.71 10.00
C PRO A 330 8.54 -4.45 11.16
N LEU A 331 8.21 -4.96 12.34
CA LEU A 331 9.16 -5.05 13.45
C LEU A 331 10.36 -5.94 13.08
N ASP A 332 11.51 -5.66 13.68
CA ASP A 332 12.68 -6.56 13.58
C ASP A 332 12.29 -7.98 13.99
N SER A 333 12.71 -8.97 13.21
CA SER A 333 12.35 -10.38 13.43
C SER A 333 12.80 -10.93 14.80
N LYS A 334 13.81 -10.31 15.39
CA LYS A 334 14.34 -10.68 16.70
C LYS A 334 13.56 -10.06 17.87
N PHE A 335 12.70 -9.06 17.59
CA PHE A 335 11.96 -8.32 18.62
C PHE A 335 11.06 -9.23 19.46
N GLY A 336 10.39 -10.19 18.84
CA GLY A 336 9.51 -11.15 19.55
C GLY A 336 10.19 -11.96 20.67
N ALA A 337 11.51 -12.16 20.56
CA ALA A 337 12.29 -12.84 21.62
C ALA A 337 12.55 -11.95 22.85
N CYS A 338 12.24 -10.66 22.78
CA CYS A 338 12.43 -9.70 23.87
C CYS A 338 11.10 -9.22 24.46
N VAL A 339 10.05 -10.03 24.33
CA VAL A 339 8.73 -9.81 24.90
C VAL A 339 8.53 -10.76 26.08
N LYS A 340 8.26 -10.19 27.27
CA LYS A 340 7.88 -10.94 28.47
C LYS A 340 6.37 -11.03 28.55
N LYS A 341 5.84 -12.17 28.94
CA LYS A 341 4.40 -12.43 29.01
C LYS A 341 4.02 -12.78 30.45
N ALA A 342 2.93 -12.20 30.91
CA ALA A 342 2.27 -12.55 32.16
C ALA A 342 0.79 -12.83 31.90
N LYS A 343 0.12 -13.48 32.83
CA LYS A 343 -1.34 -13.69 32.79
C LYS A 343 -2.00 -12.98 33.94
N VAL A 344 -3.17 -12.43 33.67
CA VAL A 344 -4.07 -11.99 34.74
C VAL A 344 -4.37 -13.19 35.62
N TYR A 345 -4.13 -13.06 36.94
CA TYR A 345 -4.21 -14.21 37.86
C TYR A 345 -5.50 -14.23 38.74
N ASP A 346 -6.29 -13.16 38.76
CA ASP A 346 -7.54 -13.06 39.49
C ASP A 346 -8.66 -12.34 38.72
N ASP A 347 -9.82 -12.20 39.33
CA ASP A 347 -10.99 -11.55 38.73
C ASP A 347 -10.98 -10.02 38.88
N GLU A 348 -9.98 -9.46 39.55
CA GLU A 348 -9.75 -8.03 39.70
C GLU A 348 -8.74 -7.49 38.67
N GLY A 349 -8.32 -8.36 37.74
CA GLY A 349 -7.49 -8.00 36.61
C GLY A 349 -6.00 -7.80 36.94
N HIS A 350 -5.52 -8.37 38.06
CA HIS A 350 -4.14 -8.20 38.49
C HIS A 350 -3.16 -9.07 37.70
N PHE A 351 -1.98 -8.49 37.47
CA PHE A 351 -0.85 -9.15 36.80
C PHE A 351 0.49 -8.68 37.40
N GLU A 352 1.55 -9.44 37.13
CA GLU A 352 2.90 -9.14 37.64
C GLU A 352 3.98 -9.52 36.61
N PHE A 353 5.02 -8.68 36.54
CA PHE A 353 6.27 -8.95 35.84
C PHE A 353 7.45 -8.76 36.81
N ALA A 354 8.21 -9.80 37.05
CA ALA A 354 9.41 -9.78 37.90
C ALA A 354 10.70 -9.73 37.05
N ASP A 355 11.85 -9.75 37.72
CA ASP A 355 13.21 -9.82 37.13
C ASP A 355 13.52 -8.68 36.13
N LEU A 356 13.00 -7.49 36.37
CA LEU A 356 13.17 -6.34 35.49
C LEU A 356 14.35 -5.48 35.94
N MET A 357 15.18 -5.03 35.00
CA MET A 357 16.19 -4.02 35.25
C MET A 357 15.58 -2.60 35.25
N PRO A 358 16.27 -1.58 35.80
CA PRO A 358 15.89 -0.17 35.56
C PRO A 358 15.77 0.15 34.08
N GLY A 359 14.75 0.94 33.70
CA GLY A 359 14.48 1.33 32.32
C GLY A 359 12.99 1.56 32.05
N THR A 360 12.67 2.02 30.88
CA THR A 360 11.28 2.23 30.43
C THR A 360 10.77 1.01 29.69
N TYR A 361 9.54 0.62 29.98
CA TYR A 361 8.86 -0.54 29.43
C TYR A 361 7.53 -0.15 28.84
N VAL A 362 7.14 -0.81 27.75
CA VAL A 362 5.79 -0.77 27.22
C VAL A 362 5.04 -1.99 27.70
N VAL A 363 3.89 -1.76 28.35
CA VAL A 363 2.99 -2.82 28.84
C VAL A 363 1.69 -2.77 28.04
N MET A 364 1.30 -3.90 27.46
CA MET A 364 0.13 -4.01 26.60
C MET A 364 -0.85 -5.06 27.09
N ALA A 365 -2.14 -4.75 26.96
CA ALA A 365 -3.24 -5.67 27.24
C ALA A 365 -4.28 -5.60 26.12
N SER A 366 -4.88 -6.75 25.78
CA SER A 366 -6.00 -6.80 24.85
C SER A 366 -7.04 -7.82 25.34
N PHE A 367 -8.29 -7.36 25.56
CA PHE A 367 -9.38 -8.21 26.03
C PHE A 367 -10.73 -7.63 25.62
N ASP A 368 -11.76 -8.50 25.61
CA ASP A 368 -13.11 -8.10 25.27
C ASP A 368 -13.84 -7.53 26.50
N PHE A 369 -14.64 -6.51 26.28
CA PHE A 369 -15.51 -5.93 27.30
C PHE A 369 -16.86 -5.52 26.70
N THR A 370 -17.85 -5.21 27.55
CA THR A 370 -19.15 -4.71 27.10
C THR A 370 -19.11 -3.19 27.03
N ASN A 371 -19.19 -2.66 25.82
CA ASN A 371 -19.38 -1.23 25.61
C ASN A 371 -20.85 -0.90 25.42
N SER A 372 -21.24 0.36 25.60
CA SER A 372 -22.60 0.79 25.37
C SER A 372 -22.67 2.29 25.10
N TYR A 373 -23.67 2.68 24.34
CA TYR A 373 -23.99 4.08 24.08
C TYR A 373 -25.48 4.34 24.27
N ASN A 374 -25.80 5.59 24.62
CA ASN A 374 -27.18 6.04 24.68
C ASN A 374 -27.54 6.71 23.35
N TYR A 375 -28.71 6.44 22.84
CA TYR A 375 -29.24 7.09 21.65
C TYR A 375 -30.66 7.60 21.94
N SER A 376 -31.01 8.69 21.26
CA SER A 376 -32.37 9.25 21.33
C SER A 376 -33.17 8.70 20.14
N TYR A 377 -34.41 8.35 20.40
CA TYR A 377 -35.36 7.94 19.38
C TYR A 377 -36.69 8.72 19.54
N VAL A 378 -37.45 8.85 18.48
CA VAL A 378 -38.76 9.47 18.55
C VAL A 378 -39.70 8.54 19.28
N SER A 379 -40.14 8.94 20.49
CA SER A 379 -41.05 8.15 21.34
C SER A 379 -42.51 8.45 21.09
N GLY A 380 -42.82 9.50 20.34
CA GLY A 380 -44.16 9.91 20.00
C GLY A 380 -44.27 11.39 19.64
N TYR A 381 -45.47 11.84 19.53
CA TYR A 381 -45.80 13.25 19.26
C TYR A 381 -46.79 13.74 20.25
N THR A 382 -46.65 14.97 20.75
CA THR A 382 -47.66 15.68 21.53
C THR A 382 -48.34 16.65 20.60
N ASN A 383 -49.65 16.41 20.38
CA ASN A 383 -50.46 17.27 19.58
C ASN A 383 -51.10 18.36 20.45
N TYR A 384 -51.08 19.60 20.02
CA TYR A 384 -51.65 20.75 20.68
C TYR A 384 -52.95 21.16 19.98
N TYR A 385 -53.96 21.42 20.76
CA TYR A 385 -55.28 21.87 20.29
C TYR A 385 -55.71 23.11 21.06
N ASN A 386 -56.36 24.03 20.38
CA ASN A 386 -57.07 25.16 20.99
C ASN A 386 -58.55 25.11 20.63
N TYR A 387 -59.30 26.10 21.03
CA TYR A 387 -60.73 26.21 20.74
C TYR A 387 -61.07 26.14 19.22
N TRP A 388 -60.14 26.51 18.39
CA TRP A 388 -60.26 26.52 16.92
C TRP A 388 -59.74 25.26 16.26
N GLY A 389 -59.28 24.29 17.01
CA GLY A 389 -58.77 23.01 16.49
C GLY A 389 -57.28 22.78 16.72
N TYR A 390 -56.66 21.95 15.85
CA TYR A 390 -55.26 21.58 15.94
C TYR A 390 -54.34 22.78 15.69
N THR A 391 -53.37 23.00 16.55
CA THR A 391 -52.44 24.12 16.52
C THR A 391 -50.97 23.72 16.23
N GLY A 392 -50.67 22.42 16.29
CA GLY A 392 -49.33 21.92 16.01
C GLY A 392 -48.99 20.66 16.80
N SER A 393 -47.78 20.14 16.57
CA SER A 393 -47.25 19.02 17.36
C SER A 393 -45.78 19.25 17.72
N SER A 394 -45.37 18.71 18.84
CA SER A 394 -43.97 18.57 19.22
C SER A 394 -43.55 17.09 19.17
N THR A 395 -42.33 16.84 18.75
CA THR A 395 -41.77 15.51 18.75
C THR A 395 -41.24 15.18 20.16
N ASN A 396 -41.69 14.07 20.74
CA ASN A 396 -41.17 13.58 21.98
C ASN A 396 -40.03 12.60 21.72
N TYR A 397 -38.92 12.75 22.43
CA TYR A 397 -37.76 11.88 22.32
C TYR A 397 -37.63 11.02 23.56
N GLY A 398 -37.50 9.72 23.33
CA GLY A 398 -37.05 8.76 24.33
C GLY A 398 -35.54 8.58 24.28
N SER A 399 -34.96 8.07 25.35
CA SER A 399 -33.56 7.65 25.36
C SER A 399 -33.51 6.13 25.64
N ALA A 400 -32.72 5.42 24.83
CA ALA A 400 -32.45 4.02 25.04
C ALA A 400 -30.93 3.78 25.05
N ARG A 401 -30.55 2.67 25.71
CA ARG A 401 -29.15 2.23 25.79
C ARG A 401 -28.98 0.96 24.98
N GLN A 402 -27.97 0.96 24.08
CA GLN A 402 -27.58 -0.23 23.36
C GLN A 402 -26.19 -0.66 23.81
N SER A 403 -26.04 -1.96 24.08
CA SER A 403 -24.78 -2.58 24.48
C SER A 403 -24.26 -3.49 23.37
N TYR A 404 -22.95 -3.54 23.21
CA TYR A 404 -22.26 -4.38 22.25
C TYR A 404 -20.91 -4.85 22.81
N ARG A 405 -20.40 -5.96 22.29
CA ARG A 405 -19.06 -6.45 22.63
C ARG A 405 -18.03 -5.62 21.91
N ASP A 406 -17.03 -5.15 22.63
CA ASP A 406 -15.95 -4.31 22.14
C ASP A 406 -14.62 -4.86 22.66
N LYS A 407 -13.51 -4.42 22.07
CA LYS A 407 -12.17 -4.87 22.41
C LYS A 407 -11.33 -3.72 22.94
N ALA A 408 -10.90 -3.85 24.17
CA ALA A 408 -9.91 -2.95 24.77
C ALA A 408 -8.52 -3.31 24.21
N ASN A 409 -7.79 -2.32 23.70
CA ASN A 409 -6.41 -2.42 23.29
C ASN A 409 -5.63 -1.32 24.02
N ILE A 410 -4.92 -1.72 25.06
CA ILE A 410 -4.28 -0.81 25.99
C ILE A 410 -2.77 -0.92 25.83
N GLU A 411 -2.12 0.23 25.68
CA GLU A 411 -0.67 0.37 25.67
C GLU A 411 -0.29 1.45 26.68
N LYS A 412 0.69 1.18 27.53
CA LYS A 412 1.17 2.12 28.52
C LYS A 412 2.65 1.99 28.78
N GLU A 413 3.33 3.12 28.81
CA GLU A 413 4.74 3.19 29.23
C GLU A 413 4.84 3.25 30.76
N VAL A 414 5.84 2.52 31.30
CA VAL A 414 6.13 2.43 32.72
C VAL A 414 7.64 2.49 32.89
N THR A 415 8.14 3.40 33.73
CA THR A 415 9.56 3.53 34.00
C THR A 415 9.89 3.01 35.40
N ILE A 416 10.90 2.15 35.46
CA ILE A 416 11.57 1.71 36.68
C ILE A 416 12.84 2.55 36.82
N ASP A 417 12.93 3.30 37.90
CA ASP A 417 14.03 4.26 38.12
C ASP A 417 15.23 3.62 38.83
N LYS A 418 14.98 2.62 39.67
CA LYS A 418 16.02 1.95 40.51
C LYS A 418 15.86 0.44 40.48
N ASP A 419 16.98 -0.27 40.56
CA ASP A 419 16.93 -1.72 40.74
C ASP A 419 16.31 -2.11 42.08
N GLY A 420 15.47 -3.14 42.06
CA GLY A 420 14.65 -3.58 43.20
C GLY A 420 13.37 -2.76 43.40
N GLU A 421 13.03 -1.82 42.53
CA GLU A 421 11.80 -1.05 42.63
C GLU A 421 10.57 -1.89 42.33
N LYS A 422 9.50 -1.69 43.12
CA LYS A 422 8.18 -2.22 42.87
C LYS A 422 7.30 -1.10 42.31
N LYS A 423 6.95 -1.19 41.02
CA LYS A 423 6.16 -0.17 40.30
C LYS A 423 4.74 -0.62 40.10
N GLU A 424 3.77 0.23 40.46
CA GLU A 424 2.36 -0.03 40.20
C GLU A 424 1.88 0.63 38.91
N VAL A 425 1.06 -0.10 38.13
CA VAL A 425 0.49 0.41 36.88
C VAL A 425 -0.98 0.04 36.75
N SER A 426 -1.81 0.97 36.27
CA SER A 426 -3.17 0.67 35.82
C SER A 426 -3.21 0.74 34.30
N LEU A 427 -3.50 -0.39 33.67
CA LEU A 427 -3.81 -0.50 32.24
C LEU A 427 -5.32 -0.24 32.10
N LYS A 428 -5.67 0.90 31.54
CA LYS A 428 -7.06 1.32 31.40
C LYS A 428 -7.38 1.78 30.01
N ASP A 429 -8.49 1.29 29.46
CA ASP A 429 -9.17 1.84 28.30
C ASP A 429 -10.23 2.84 28.77
N ASN A 430 -10.16 4.09 28.25
CA ASN A 430 -11.00 5.21 28.68
C ASN A 430 -12.00 5.64 27.61
#